data_86e7beeb089c49bf0bd62c63cd5417a7
#
_entry.id   86e7beeb089c49bf0bd62c63cd5417a7
#
_cell.length_a   1.000
_cell.length_b   1.000
_cell.length_c   1.000
_cell.angle_alpha   90.00
_cell.angle_beta   90.00
_cell.angle_gamma   90.00
#
_symmetry.space_group_name_H-M   'P 1'
#
loop_
_entity.id
_entity.type
_entity.pdbx_description
1 polymer ?
#
loop_
_entity_poly.entity_id
_entity_poly.type
_entity_poly.pdbx_seq_one_letter_code
_entity_poly.pdbx_strand_id
1 'polypeptide(L)'
;TMYSTPIVGLEEYRNSMSTLSKLIAEAGEDNTDNTYFTADQQKAFWDAVNDGGVKFAQEIVDDMTENGGATDVASAAAGWGFDLADGATAKDFFLAIGAQYDWNFSAMEAETAGSALSDLIPEEVYNYSTTGVTVGNNVPNVAGIVKTSDYSMTLTTTELSTTMIYQLQMPIAPLHYYGDTALYDYDNNSFGFPKGDLSGVRSKTSAPLGGGMFTFNKYSDGVVYLDANPDYFDGAPKIAHVNMKETQEADKITGVQAGTIDISDPSYSLEVADQIADINGAEGEDGPVITTRLKDYRGYGYIALSAKNVNVGGDPASEASKDLRKAIMTVVSAYRDEGIDSYYGDTASVINYPISNTSWAAPSVTDDGYKVAYSTDVDGNDIYTSDMSSEDKYQAALQAALGYFEAAGYTVENGQVTAAPAG
;
A
#
# COMPACT_ATOMS: atom_id res chain seq x y z
N THR A 1 3.47 -3.63 9.43
CA THR A 1 4.71 -2.84 9.62
C THR A 1 5.14 -2.91 11.09
N MET A 2 6.43 -2.73 11.39
CA MET A 2 6.94 -2.67 12.78
C MET A 2 6.20 -1.66 13.67
N TYR A 3 5.65 -0.60 13.08
CA TYR A 3 4.90 0.42 13.83
C TYR A 3 3.63 -0.09 14.51
N SER A 4 3.03 -1.16 14.00
CA SER A 4 1.84 -1.78 14.59
C SER A 4 2.16 -3.02 15.44
N THR A 5 3.44 -3.38 15.58
CA THR A 5 3.85 -4.51 16.40
C THR A 5 3.79 -4.12 17.88
N PRO A 6 3.12 -4.90 18.75
CA PRO A 6 2.92 -4.55 20.15
C PRO A 6 4.18 -4.84 20.98
N ILE A 7 5.31 -4.17 20.69
CA ILE A 7 6.56 -4.32 21.42
C ILE A 7 6.52 -3.45 22.68
N VAL A 8 6.92 -4.02 23.82
CA VAL A 8 6.97 -3.30 25.09
C VAL A 8 7.88 -2.08 24.98
N GLY A 9 7.37 -0.91 25.37
CA GLY A 9 8.10 0.36 25.35
C GLY A 9 8.24 1.01 23.95
N LEU A 10 7.67 0.42 22.89
CA LEU A 10 7.75 1.02 21.53
C LEU A 10 6.92 2.31 21.43
N GLU A 11 5.74 2.33 22.03
CA GLU A 11 4.87 3.51 22.01
C GLU A 11 5.48 4.67 22.81
N GLU A 12 5.99 4.38 24.00
CA GLU A 12 6.69 5.35 24.84
C GLU A 12 7.93 5.91 24.14
N TYR A 13 8.71 5.05 23.45
CA TYR A 13 9.87 5.49 22.70
C TYR A 13 9.47 6.42 21.54
N ARG A 14 8.44 6.05 20.78
CA ARG A 14 7.92 6.88 19.68
C ARG A 14 7.42 8.21 20.16
N ASN A 15 6.63 8.23 21.25
CA ASN A 15 6.06 9.45 21.80
C ASN A 15 7.10 10.35 22.50
N SER A 16 8.31 9.85 22.73
CA SER A 16 9.45 10.65 23.24
C SER A 16 10.16 11.47 22.16
N MET A 17 9.73 11.34 20.91
CA MET A 17 10.33 12.05 19.78
C MET A 17 9.24 12.60 18.85
N SER A 18 9.57 13.73 18.22
CA SER A 18 8.80 14.29 17.12
C SER A 18 9.75 14.75 16.01
N THR A 19 9.23 15.05 14.82
CA THR A 19 10.03 15.68 13.78
C THR A 19 10.05 17.19 13.95
N LEU A 20 11.13 17.83 13.51
CA LEU A 20 11.29 19.28 13.59
C LEU A 20 10.17 19.98 12.78
N SER A 21 9.85 19.48 11.58
CA SER A 21 8.76 20.01 10.73
C SER A 21 7.41 20.00 11.45
N LYS A 22 7.05 18.87 12.10
CA LYS A 22 5.80 18.75 12.85
C LYS A 22 5.75 19.73 14.02
N LEU A 23 6.82 19.85 14.80
CA LEU A 23 6.88 20.77 15.93
C LEU A 23 6.73 22.24 15.52
N ILE A 24 7.38 22.64 14.42
CA ILE A 24 7.24 24.01 13.90
C ILE A 24 5.82 24.27 13.39
N ALA A 25 5.24 23.30 12.66
CA ALA A 25 3.89 23.44 12.14
C ALA A 25 2.83 23.53 13.24
N GLU A 26 2.92 22.66 14.26
CA GLU A 26 2.01 22.65 15.42
C GLU A 26 2.15 23.92 16.27
N ALA A 27 3.34 24.50 16.35
CA ALA A 27 3.56 25.77 17.05
C ALA A 27 2.88 26.96 16.35
N GLY A 28 2.73 26.88 15.02
CA GLY A 28 2.13 27.93 14.19
C GLY A 28 3.11 28.97 13.69
N GLU A 29 2.69 29.72 12.67
CA GLU A 29 3.54 30.68 11.95
C GLU A 29 3.99 31.86 12.83
N ASP A 30 3.12 32.34 13.71
CA ASP A 30 3.36 33.52 14.54
C ASP A 30 4.00 33.19 15.90
N ASN A 31 4.24 31.91 16.22
CA ASN A 31 4.75 31.54 17.53
C ASN A 31 6.28 31.63 17.57
N THR A 32 6.78 32.60 18.30
CA THR A 32 8.23 32.85 18.48
C THR A 32 8.77 32.26 19.79
N ASP A 33 7.91 31.80 20.70
CA ASP A 33 8.30 31.15 21.96
C ASP A 33 8.29 29.61 21.76
N ASN A 34 9.45 29.05 21.56
CA ASN A 34 9.59 27.61 21.31
C ASN A 34 10.80 27.02 22.05
N THR A 35 10.65 25.77 22.47
CA THR A 35 11.68 25.02 23.19
C THR A 35 12.49 24.11 22.25
N TYR A 36 11.98 23.81 21.07
CA TYR A 36 12.44 22.70 20.24
C TYR A 36 13.08 23.14 18.92
N PHE A 37 12.96 24.42 18.56
CA PHE A 37 13.50 24.96 17.31
C PHE A 37 13.88 26.45 17.48
N THR A 38 14.70 26.94 16.57
CA THR A 38 15.12 28.36 16.57
C THR A 38 14.18 29.22 15.76
N ALA A 39 14.21 30.54 15.97
CA ALA A 39 13.45 31.50 15.17
C ALA A 39 13.82 31.42 13.68
N ASP A 40 15.08 31.14 13.34
CA ASP A 40 15.52 31.00 11.96
C ASP A 40 14.96 29.73 11.31
N GLN A 41 14.90 28.62 12.04
CA GLN A 41 14.28 27.38 11.57
C GLN A 41 12.77 27.56 11.35
N GLN A 42 12.09 28.22 12.28
CA GLN A 42 10.67 28.53 12.13
C GLN A 42 10.43 29.39 10.87
N LYS A 43 11.22 30.47 10.74
CA LYS A 43 11.08 31.34 9.58
C LYS A 43 11.34 30.60 8.27
N ALA A 44 12.41 29.83 8.20
CA ALA A 44 12.75 29.05 6.99
C ALA A 44 11.63 28.06 6.62
N PHE A 45 11.05 27.39 7.63
CA PHE A 45 9.93 26.45 7.42
C PHE A 45 8.71 27.17 6.84
N TRP A 46 8.29 28.29 7.46
CA TRP A 46 7.08 29.00 7.02
C TRP A 46 7.30 29.76 5.71
N ASP A 47 8.51 30.25 5.43
CA ASP A 47 8.85 30.77 4.09
C ASP A 47 8.69 29.67 3.03
N ALA A 48 9.18 28.47 3.29
CA ALA A 48 9.05 27.32 2.36
C ALA A 48 7.60 26.85 2.20
N VAL A 49 6.80 26.85 3.27
CA VAL A 49 5.35 26.55 3.21
C VAL A 49 4.63 27.60 2.35
N ASN A 50 4.92 28.90 2.58
CA ASN A 50 4.26 30.01 1.89
C ASN A 50 4.65 30.13 0.40
N ASP A 51 5.79 29.59 0.00
CA ASP A 51 6.28 29.59 -1.40
C ASP A 51 6.10 28.20 -2.04
N GLY A 52 6.98 27.25 -1.71
CA GLY A 52 6.99 25.91 -2.32
C GLY A 52 5.76 25.07 -1.98
N GLY A 53 5.31 25.12 -0.73
CA GLY A 53 4.12 24.38 -0.29
C GLY A 53 2.84 24.88 -0.95
N VAL A 54 2.67 26.19 -1.01
CA VAL A 54 1.50 26.80 -1.71
C VAL A 54 1.53 26.43 -3.19
N LYS A 55 2.70 26.44 -3.82
CA LYS A 55 2.83 26.05 -5.23
C LYS A 55 2.49 24.58 -5.45
N PHE A 56 2.94 23.68 -4.57
CA PHE A 56 2.61 22.25 -4.61
C PHE A 56 1.09 22.02 -4.59
N ALA A 57 0.39 22.64 -3.64
CA ALA A 57 -1.06 22.54 -3.54
C ALA A 57 -1.78 23.21 -4.74
N GLN A 58 -1.23 24.32 -5.26
CA GLN A 58 -1.81 24.98 -6.43
C GLN A 58 -1.72 24.10 -7.69
N GLU A 59 -0.63 23.34 -7.89
CA GLU A 59 -0.52 22.40 -9.02
C GLU A 59 -1.60 21.31 -8.96
N ILE A 60 -2.00 20.86 -7.76
CA ILE A 60 -3.14 19.93 -7.58
C ILE A 60 -4.46 20.62 -7.94
N VAL A 61 -4.65 21.87 -7.50
CA VAL A 61 -5.87 22.63 -7.82
C VAL A 61 -5.98 22.87 -9.32
N ASP A 62 -4.88 23.19 -10.00
CA ASP A 62 -4.83 23.41 -11.43
C ASP A 62 -5.17 22.13 -12.20
N ASP A 63 -4.60 20.98 -11.83
CA ASP A 63 -4.93 19.69 -12.42
C ASP A 63 -6.40 19.31 -12.21
N MET A 64 -6.91 19.47 -10.99
CA MET A 64 -8.32 19.20 -10.69
C MET A 64 -9.28 20.16 -11.42
N THR A 65 -8.86 21.37 -11.70
CA THR A 65 -9.66 22.34 -12.49
C THR A 65 -9.67 21.95 -13.96
N GLU A 66 -8.53 21.54 -14.51
CA GLU A 66 -8.40 21.17 -15.93
C GLU A 66 -9.01 19.79 -16.22
N ASN A 67 -8.79 18.80 -15.36
CA ASN A 67 -9.09 17.40 -15.60
C ASN A 67 -10.19 16.83 -14.69
N GLY A 68 -10.39 17.38 -13.51
CA GLY A 68 -11.33 16.91 -12.48
C GLY A 68 -12.64 17.69 -12.37
N GLY A 69 -12.77 18.82 -13.10
CA GLY A 69 -13.97 19.64 -13.09
C GLY A 69 -14.16 20.47 -11.81
N ALA A 70 -13.12 20.69 -11.02
CA ALA A 70 -13.17 21.56 -9.86
C ALA A 70 -13.34 23.04 -10.27
N THR A 71 -14.03 23.82 -9.44
CA THR A 71 -14.31 25.24 -9.69
C THR A 71 -13.59 26.18 -8.73
N ASP A 72 -13.06 25.64 -7.64
CA ASP A 72 -12.33 26.35 -6.59
C ASP A 72 -11.43 25.38 -5.81
N VAL A 73 -10.66 25.92 -4.86
CA VAL A 73 -9.73 25.13 -4.03
C VAL A 73 -10.47 24.08 -3.19
N ALA A 74 -11.63 24.42 -2.61
CA ALA A 74 -12.37 23.49 -1.78
C ALA A 74 -12.89 22.27 -2.59
N SER A 75 -13.44 22.51 -3.78
CA SER A 75 -13.89 21.43 -4.66
C SER A 75 -12.74 20.60 -5.23
N ALA A 76 -11.57 21.23 -5.54
CA ALA A 76 -10.37 20.50 -5.92
C ALA A 76 -9.85 19.60 -4.80
N ALA A 77 -9.74 20.12 -3.58
CA ALA A 77 -9.35 19.38 -2.40
C ALA A 77 -10.31 18.22 -2.11
N ALA A 78 -11.64 18.43 -2.22
CA ALA A 78 -12.63 17.38 -2.04
C ALA A 78 -12.49 16.24 -3.08
N GLY A 79 -12.25 16.59 -4.35
CA GLY A 79 -11.94 15.62 -5.40
C GLY A 79 -10.65 14.82 -5.13
N TRP A 80 -9.70 15.41 -4.42
CA TRP A 80 -8.44 14.79 -3.99
C TRP A 80 -8.54 14.04 -2.65
N GLY A 81 -9.69 14.10 -1.98
CA GLY A 81 -9.96 13.38 -0.72
C GLY A 81 -9.81 14.20 0.56
N PHE A 82 -9.66 15.53 0.45
CA PHE A 82 -9.54 16.46 1.57
C PHE A 82 -10.80 17.31 1.72
N ASP A 83 -11.25 17.51 2.95
CA ASP A 83 -12.45 18.32 3.26
C ASP A 83 -12.02 19.71 3.75
N LEU A 84 -12.25 20.72 2.93
CA LEU A 84 -11.92 22.11 3.23
C LEU A 84 -13.18 22.99 3.19
N ALA A 85 -13.18 24.06 3.99
CA ALA A 85 -14.27 25.02 3.99
C ALA A 85 -14.32 25.83 2.68
N ASP A 86 -15.52 26.36 2.34
CA ASP A 86 -15.69 27.28 1.23
C ASP A 86 -14.77 28.51 1.37
N GLY A 87 -14.12 28.86 0.27
CA GLY A 87 -13.17 29.97 0.24
C GLY A 87 -11.77 29.64 0.75
N ALA A 88 -11.46 28.36 0.99
CA ALA A 88 -10.11 27.91 1.31
C ALA A 88 -9.10 28.32 0.24
N THR A 89 -7.86 28.54 0.64
CA THR A 89 -6.73 28.88 -0.21
C THR A 89 -5.85 27.68 -0.51
N ALA A 90 -4.96 27.75 -1.49
CA ALA A 90 -3.95 26.73 -1.73
C ALA A 90 -3.04 26.50 -0.49
N LYS A 91 -2.81 27.54 0.32
CA LYS A 91 -2.13 27.39 1.61
C LYS A 91 -2.91 26.49 2.56
N ASP A 92 -4.22 26.72 2.72
CA ASP A 92 -5.06 25.89 3.60
C ASP A 92 -5.07 24.44 3.12
N PHE A 93 -5.03 24.21 1.81
CA PHE A 93 -4.92 22.87 1.26
C PHE A 93 -3.57 22.23 1.58
N PHE A 94 -2.46 22.94 1.41
CA PHE A 94 -1.15 22.41 1.79
C PHE A 94 -1.05 22.11 3.28
N LEU A 95 -1.64 22.97 4.14
CA LEU A 95 -1.69 22.72 5.57
C LEU A 95 -2.50 21.45 5.92
N ALA A 96 -3.60 21.20 5.20
CA ALA A 96 -4.40 19.98 5.38
C ALA A 96 -3.61 18.72 4.96
N ILE A 97 -2.88 18.78 3.84
CA ILE A 97 -1.96 17.71 3.42
C ILE A 97 -0.90 17.50 4.50
N GLY A 98 -0.26 18.58 4.97
CA GLY A 98 0.74 18.51 6.05
C GLY A 98 0.21 17.83 7.31
N ALA A 99 -0.98 18.18 7.75
CA ALA A 99 -1.63 17.61 8.92
C ALA A 99 -1.95 16.11 8.73
N GLN A 100 -2.42 15.71 7.54
CA GLN A 100 -2.73 14.30 7.23
C GLN A 100 -1.49 13.41 7.26
N TYR A 101 -0.34 13.93 6.85
CA TYR A 101 0.92 13.19 6.77
C TYR A 101 1.89 13.48 7.92
N ASP A 102 1.40 14.06 9.04
CA ASP A 102 2.26 14.44 10.19
C ASP A 102 3.49 15.28 9.78
N TRP A 103 3.36 16.08 8.73
CA TRP A 103 4.43 16.93 8.17
C TRP A 103 5.66 16.15 7.69
N ASN A 104 5.46 14.91 7.29
CA ASN A 104 6.47 14.10 6.64
C ASN A 104 6.47 14.43 5.14
N PHE A 105 7.36 15.31 4.69
CA PHE A 105 7.40 15.80 3.31
C PHE A 105 7.55 14.69 2.28
N SER A 106 8.32 13.65 2.57
CA SER A 106 8.43 12.49 1.68
C SER A 106 7.12 11.70 1.55
N ALA A 107 6.33 11.63 2.62
CA ALA A 107 5.00 11.00 2.55
C ALA A 107 3.97 11.91 1.85
N MET A 108 4.10 13.23 2.01
CA MET A 108 3.24 14.22 1.33
C MET A 108 3.43 14.19 -0.19
N GLU A 109 4.57 13.74 -0.71
CA GLU A 109 4.81 13.57 -2.15
C GLU A 109 3.87 12.54 -2.80
N ALA A 110 3.16 11.72 -2.04
CA ALA A 110 2.09 10.86 -2.55
C ALA A 110 0.94 11.66 -3.20
N GLU A 111 0.78 12.94 -2.83
CA GLU A 111 -0.23 13.85 -3.37
C GLU A 111 0.26 14.68 -4.57
N THR A 112 1.42 14.36 -5.14
CA THR A 112 2.00 15.12 -6.27
C THR A 112 1.12 15.06 -7.52
N ALA A 113 0.71 16.21 -8.04
CA ALA A 113 0.06 16.36 -9.34
C ALA A 113 0.98 16.94 -10.43
N GLY A 114 2.12 17.47 -10.04
CA GLY A 114 3.09 18.12 -10.95
C GLY A 114 4.52 17.97 -10.46
N SER A 115 5.07 19.03 -9.87
CA SER A 115 6.43 19.02 -9.33
C SER A 115 6.53 18.20 -8.04
N ALA A 116 7.64 17.51 -7.82
CA ALA A 116 7.90 16.88 -6.52
C ALA A 116 8.07 17.96 -5.44
N LEU A 117 7.63 17.68 -4.21
CA LEU A 117 7.75 18.62 -3.10
C LEU A 117 9.22 18.92 -2.78
N SER A 118 10.10 17.94 -2.95
CA SER A 118 11.56 18.05 -2.83
C SER A 118 12.20 19.04 -3.83
N ASP A 119 11.54 19.32 -4.95
CA ASP A 119 11.99 20.32 -5.93
C ASP A 119 11.50 21.74 -5.59
N LEU A 120 10.47 21.86 -4.76
CA LEU A 120 9.80 23.12 -4.42
C LEU A 120 10.22 23.65 -3.06
N ILE A 121 10.65 22.80 -2.13
CA ILE A 121 11.09 23.17 -0.79
C ILE A 121 12.62 23.07 -0.69
N PRO A 122 13.30 24.07 -0.11
CA PRO A 122 14.75 24.00 0.11
C PRO A 122 15.17 22.72 0.87
N GLU A 123 16.23 22.07 0.42
CA GLU A 123 16.72 20.79 0.98
C GLU A 123 16.87 20.82 2.50
N GLU A 124 17.37 21.93 3.06
CA GLU A 124 17.50 22.09 4.50
C GLU A 124 16.15 21.94 5.21
N VAL A 125 15.11 22.62 4.69
CA VAL A 125 13.75 22.58 5.27
C VAL A 125 13.09 21.22 5.01
N TYR A 126 13.30 20.65 3.83
CA TYR A 126 12.81 19.30 3.52
C TYR A 126 13.33 18.27 4.54
N ASN A 127 14.60 18.41 4.95
CA ASN A 127 15.22 17.56 5.95
C ASN A 127 14.63 17.74 7.36
N TYR A 128 13.90 18.82 7.67
CA TYR A 128 13.19 18.97 8.96
C TYR A 128 12.17 17.86 9.20
N SER A 129 11.59 17.30 8.13
CA SER A 129 10.65 16.18 8.22
C SER A 129 11.30 14.85 8.66
N THR A 130 12.61 14.81 8.67
CA THR A 130 13.41 13.65 9.10
C THR A 130 14.33 13.96 10.29
N THR A 131 14.41 15.22 10.70
CA THR A 131 15.17 15.64 11.88
C THR A 131 14.37 15.34 13.14
N GLY A 132 14.84 14.37 13.93
CA GLY A 132 14.20 13.98 15.18
C GLY A 132 14.54 14.92 16.33
N VAL A 133 13.53 15.30 17.09
CA VAL A 133 13.63 16.14 18.28
C VAL A 133 13.06 15.39 19.47
N THR A 134 13.81 15.32 20.58
CA THR A 134 13.30 14.74 21.84
C THR A 134 12.26 15.64 22.46
N VAL A 135 11.08 15.09 22.75
CA VAL A 135 9.96 15.79 23.37
C VAL A 135 9.57 15.09 24.69
N GLY A 136 9.14 15.85 25.68
CA GLY A 136 8.71 15.30 26.96
C GLY A 136 9.80 14.53 27.71
N ASN A 137 9.48 13.36 28.21
CA ASN A 137 10.43 12.51 28.93
C ASN A 137 11.39 11.81 27.95
N ASN A 138 12.68 11.84 28.26
CA ASN A 138 13.67 11.08 27.48
C ASN A 138 13.49 9.58 27.72
N VAL A 139 13.05 8.85 26.67
CA VAL A 139 13.01 7.39 26.65
C VAL A 139 14.21 6.92 25.83
N PRO A 140 15.25 6.36 26.45
CA PRO A 140 16.52 6.10 25.77
C PRO A 140 16.45 4.95 24.77
N ASN A 141 15.57 3.97 25.00
CA ASN A 141 15.46 2.78 24.15
C ASN A 141 14.05 2.18 24.17
N VAL A 142 13.82 1.19 23.31
CA VAL A 142 12.61 0.35 23.32
C VAL A 142 12.83 -0.78 24.31
N ALA A 143 12.19 -0.73 25.47
CA ALA A 143 12.42 -1.64 26.58
C ALA A 143 12.22 -3.14 26.22
N GLY A 144 11.34 -3.42 25.27
CA GLY A 144 11.06 -4.79 24.80
C GLY A 144 12.09 -5.35 23.80
N ILE A 145 13.13 -4.59 23.41
CA ILE A 145 14.20 -5.05 22.51
C ILE A 145 15.50 -5.10 23.30
N VAL A 146 16.00 -6.30 23.59
CA VAL A 146 17.16 -6.50 24.43
C VAL A 146 18.17 -7.44 23.77
N LYS A 147 19.41 -6.97 23.57
CA LYS A 147 20.54 -7.82 23.20
C LYS A 147 20.91 -8.71 24.37
N THR A 148 20.88 -10.02 24.19
CA THR A 148 21.21 -11.01 25.25
C THR A 148 22.59 -11.63 25.07
N SER A 149 23.14 -11.62 23.85
CA SER A 149 24.52 -11.99 23.53
C SER A 149 24.92 -11.39 22.19
N ASP A 150 26.13 -11.69 21.71
CA ASP A 150 26.62 -11.18 20.41
C ASP A 150 25.78 -11.71 19.23
N TYR A 151 25.10 -12.82 19.39
CA TYR A 151 24.29 -13.46 18.35
C TYR A 151 22.82 -13.66 18.74
N SER A 152 22.38 -13.06 19.85
CA SER A 152 21.03 -13.27 20.35
C SER A 152 20.39 -11.99 20.87
N MET A 153 19.10 -11.85 20.61
CA MET A 153 18.27 -10.77 21.15
C MET A 153 16.93 -11.33 21.59
N THR A 154 16.30 -10.65 22.53
CA THR A 154 14.93 -10.95 22.96
C THR A 154 14.02 -9.81 22.55
N LEU A 155 12.87 -10.15 21.95
CA LEU A 155 11.76 -9.24 21.75
C LEU A 155 10.63 -9.62 22.72
N THR A 156 10.16 -8.64 23.48
CA THR A 156 9.03 -8.78 24.41
C THR A 156 7.86 -7.98 23.89
N THR A 157 6.69 -8.60 23.79
CA THR A 157 5.45 -7.96 23.33
C THR A 157 4.46 -7.80 24.48
N THR A 158 3.56 -6.83 24.36
CA THR A 158 2.49 -6.58 25.33
C THR A 158 1.35 -7.57 25.19
N GLU A 159 1.22 -8.21 24.03
CA GLU A 159 0.20 -9.23 23.73
C GLU A 159 0.74 -10.28 22.78
N LEU A 160 0.06 -11.43 22.70
CA LEU A 160 0.39 -12.47 21.74
C LEU A 160 -0.19 -12.11 20.36
N SER A 161 0.69 -11.91 19.39
CA SER A 161 0.32 -11.76 17.98
C SER A 161 0.85 -12.95 17.17
N THR A 162 -0.05 -13.73 16.58
CA THR A 162 0.32 -14.92 15.78
C THR A 162 1.04 -14.55 14.49
N THR A 163 0.88 -13.31 13.99
CA THR A 163 1.50 -12.81 12.77
C THR A 163 2.80 -12.05 13.02
N MET A 164 3.21 -11.88 14.28
CA MET A 164 4.36 -11.05 14.65
C MET A 164 5.67 -11.51 13.97
N ILE A 165 5.86 -12.82 13.83
CA ILE A 165 7.07 -13.37 13.20
C ILE A 165 7.28 -12.83 11.78
N TYR A 166 6.21 -12.56 11.04
CA TYR A 166 6.28 -11.97 9.70
C TYR A 166 6.60 -10.48 9.74
N GLN A 167 6.24 -9.78 10.82
CA GLN A 167 6.54 -8.37 11.01
C GLN A 167 8.00 -8.14 11.42
N LEU A 168 8.69 -9.18 11.91
CA LEU A 168 10.10 -9.13 12.29
C LEU A 168 11.06 -9.43 11.14
N GLN A 169 10.56 -9.60 9.93
CA GLN A 169 11.39 -9.72 8.72
C GLN A 169 12.03 -8.36 8.41
N MET A 170 13.24 -8.16 8.90
CA MET A 170 14.02 -6.94 8.70
C MET A 170 15.32 -7.27 7.98
N PRO A 171 15.75 -6.46 7.00
CA PRO A 171 17.09 -6.59 6.44
C PRO A 171 18.14 -6.28 7.51
N ILE A 172 19.20 -7.07 7.53
CA ILE A 172 20.33 -6.84 8.41
C ILE A 172 21.24 -5.81 7.75
N ALA A 173 21.34 -4.63 8.37
CA ALA A 173 22.17 -3.54 7.88
C ALA A 173 23.51 -3.52 8.65
N PRO A 174 24.67 -3.80 8.01
CA PRO A 174 25.96 -3.81 8.70
C PRO A 174 26.37 -2.41 9.13
N LEU A 175 26.66 -2.27 10.43
CA LEU A 175 27.01 -0.98 11.06
C LEU A 175 28.18 -0.27 10.37
N HIS A 176 29.24 -1.01 10.03
CA HIS A 176 30.44 -0.44 9.42
C HIS A 176 30.19 0.22 8.05
N TYR A 177 29.07 -0.07 7.42
CA TYR A 177 28.68 0.54 6.15
C TYR A 177 27.61 1.61 6.32
N TYR A 178 26.54 1.31 7.07
CA TYR A 178 25.39 2.19 7.23
C TYR A 178 25.54 3.21 8.35
N GLY A 179 26.53 3.06 9.25
CA GLY A 179 26.78 3.95 10.36
C GLY A 179 28.26 4.18 10.62
N ASP A 180 28.54 4.97 11.65
CA ASP A 180 29.90 5.17 12.19
C ASP A 180 30.09 4.28 13.42
N THR A 181 31.03 3.35 13.35
CA THR A 181 31.35 2.44 14.46
C THR A 181 31.83 3.16 15.71
N ALA A 182 32.39 4.37 15.57
CA ALA A 182 32.80 5.19 16.71
C ALA A 182 31.62 5.77 17.49
N LEU A 183 30.43 5.85 16.87
CA LEU A 183 29.20 6.30 17.49
C LEU A 183 28.34 5.13 18.03
N TYR A 184 28.86 3.89 18.01
CA TYR A 184 28.13 2.75 18.54
C TYR A 184 28.32 2.63 20.05
N ASP A 185 27.23 2.74 20.79
CA ASP A 185 27.16 2.51 22.23
C ASP A 185 25.75 1.92 22.55
N TYR A 186 25.69 0.60 22.65
CA TYR A 186 24.43 -0.10 22.90
C TYR A 186 23.76 0.35 24.21
N ASP A 187 24.54 0.55 25.27
CA ASP A 187 24.02 0.86 26.62
C ASP A 187 23.38 2.26 26.66
N ASN A 188 23.88 3.18 25.80
CA ASN A 188 23.32 4.52 25.64
C ASN A 188 22.42 4.64 24.40
N ASN A 189 21.95 3.52 23.84
CA ASN A 189 21.06 3.47 22.68
C ASN A 189 21.58 4.26 21.47
N SER A 190 22.87 4.17 21.20
CA SER A 190 23.53 4.76 20.05
C SER A 190 23.93 3.65 19.05
N PHE A 191 23.48 3.75 17.82
CA PHE A 191 23.62 2.71 16.79
C PHE A 191 24.40 3.16 15.56
N GLY A 192 25.38 4.06 15.74
CA GLY A 192 26.26 4.50 14.68
C GLY A 192 25.78 5.70 13.87
N PHE A 193 24.72 6.37 14.33
CA PHE A 193 24.22 7.64 13.77
C PHE A 193 23.53 8.45 14.88
N PRO A 194 23.44 9.78 14.72
CA PRO A 194 22.73 10.62 15.69
C PRO A 194 21.24 10.19 15.79
N LYS A 195 20.72 10.23 17.01
CA LYS A 195 19.29 9.93 17.23
C LYS A 195 18.41 10.90 16.42
N GLY A 196 17.51 10.35 15.60
CA GLY A 196 16.64 11.11 14.72
C GLY A 196 17.23 11.52 13.38
N ASP A 197 18.54 11.36 13.15
CA ASP A 197 19.18 11.64 11.87
C ASP A 197 19.54 10.34 11.13
N LEU A 198 18.80 10.02 10.09
CA LEU A 198 19.02 8.88 9.19
C LEU A 198 19.62 9.28 7.84
N SER A 199 20.06 10.52 7.65
CA SER A 199 20.61 11.01 6.40
C SER A 199 21.79 10.16 5.91
N GLY A 200 22.71 9.78 6.80
CA GLY A 200 23.82 8.88 6.51
C GLY A 200 23.38 7.49 6.05
N VAL A 201 22.32 6.93 6.65
CA VAL A 201 21.75 5.64 6.24
C VAL A 201 21.06 5.77 4.88
N ARG A 202 20.27 6.82 4.68
CA ARG A 202 19.53 7.08 3.43
C ARG A 202 20.46 7.27 2.24
N SER A 203 21.58 7.94 2.41
CA SER A 203 22.58 8.12 1.35
C SER A 203 23.18 6.80 0.83
N LYS A 204 22.99 5.70 1.56
CA LYS A 204 23.47 4.35 1.20
C LYS A 204 22.41 3.45 0.55
N THR A 205 21.16 3.87 0.54
CA THR A 205 20.05 3.02 0.04
C THR A 205 20.12 2.77 -1.47
N SER A 206 20.72 3.69 -2.23
CA SER A 206 20.97 3.53 -3.67
C SER A 206 22.23 2.68 -3.99
N ALA A 207 23.00 2.30 -2.99
CA ALA A 207 24.18 1.45 -3.13
C ALA A 207 24.23 0.47 -1.93
N PRO A 208 23.28 -0.47 -1.81
CA PRO A 208 23.13 -1.30 -0.62
C PRO A 208 24.29 -2.28 -0.45
N LEU A 209 24.67 -2.54 0.81
CA LEU A 209 25.59 -3.60 1.20
C LEU A 209 24.83 -4.69 1.93
N GLY A 210 24.96 -5.93 1.48
CA GLY A 210 24.31 -7.09 2.09
C GLY A 210 25.16 -8.36 1.95
N GLY A 211 24.74 -9.42 2.62
CA GLY A 211 25.37 -10.75 2.59
C GLY A 211 24.63 -11.76 1.69
N GLY A 212 23.85 -11.30 0.71
CA GLY A 212 23.08 -12.16 -0.18
C GLY A 212 23.91 -12.87 -1.24
N MET A 213 23.21 -13.67 -2.10
CA MET A 213 23.85 -14.41 -3.21
C MET A 213 24.55 -13.51 -4.20
N PHE A 214 24.10 -12.25 -4.35
CA PHE A 214 24.66 -11.26 -5.24
C PHE A 214 24.98 -9.99 -4.48
N THR A 215 26.03 -9.31 -4.88
CA THR A 215 26.44 -7.99 -4.38
C THR A 215 26.05 -6.91 -5.38
N PHE A 216 25.67 -5.75 -4.89
CA PHE A 216 25.38 -4.59 -5.73
C PHE A 216 26.67 -4.06 -6.36
N ASN A 217 26.67 -3.93 -7.68
CA ASN A 217 27.77 -3.34 -8.43
C ASN A 217 27.49 -1.86 -8.72
N LYS A 218 26.41 -1.58 -9.49
CA LYS A 218 26.01 -0.22 -9.85
C LYS A 218 24.55 -0.15 -10.30
N TYR A 219 24.02 1.06 -10.34
CA TYR A 219 22.81 1.42 -11.06
C TYR A 219 23.18 2.40 -12.19
N SER A 220 22.74 2.12 -13.40
CA SER A 220 22.95 2.99 -14.55
C SER A 220 21.90 2.73 -15.61
N ASP A 221 21.34 3.79 -16.17
CA ASP A 221 20.41 3.75 -17.31
C ASP A 221 19.18 2.83 -17.09
N GLY A 222 18.58 2.89 -15.90
CA GLY A 222 17.43 2.07 -15.54
C GLY A 222 17.76 0.59 -15.24
N VAL A 223 19.06 0.25 -15.12
CA VAL A 223 19.49 -1.12 -14.86
C VAL A 223 20.27 -1.21 -13.55
N VAL A 224 19.88 -2.14 -12.68
CA VAL A 224 20.64 -2.56 -11.50
C VAL A 224 21.57 -3.70 -11.91
N TYR A 225 22.88 -3.52 -11.71
CA TYR A 225 23.89 -4.53 -12.00
C TYR A 225 24.33 -5.20 -10.71
N LEU A 226 24.25 -6.51 -10.68
CA LEU A 226 24.65 -7.33 -9.53
C LEU A 226 25.70 -8.35 -9.95
N ASP A 227 26.69 -8.60 -9.09
CA ASP A 227 27.74 -9.59 -9.26
C ASP A 227 27.57 -10.72 -8.26
N ALA A 228 27.94 -11.95 -8.66
CA ALA A 228 27.92 -13.10 -7.75
C ALA A 228 28.78 -12.84 -6.51
N ASN A 229 28.26 -13.14 -5.33
CA ASN A 229 28.99 -13.09 -4.08
C ASN A 229 29.80 -14.41 -3.90
N PRO A 230 31.14 -14.40 -4.01
CA PRO A 230 31.93 -15.62 -3.85
C PRO A 230 31.90 -16.16 -2.43
N ASP A 231 31.62 -15.29 -1.44
CA ASP A 231 31.60 -15.60 -0.01
C ASP A 231 30.18 -15.89 0.52
N TYR A 232 29.23 -16.14 -0.39
CA TYR A 232 27.86 -16.48 0.04
C TYR A 232 27.86 -17.76 0.87
N PHE A 233 27.15 -17.77 2.02
CA PHE A 233 27.24 -18.82 3.02
C PHE A 233 26.85 -20.23 2.50
N ASP A 234 26.00 -20.32 1.48
CA ASP A 234 25.55 -21.58 0.84
C ASP A 234 26.30 -21.85 -0.49
N GLY A 235 27.45 -21.24 -0.65
CA GLY A 235 28.31 -21.35 -1.82
C GLY A 235 28.04 -20.30 -2.90
N ALA A 236 29.08 -20.02 -3.69
CA ALA A 236 29.00 -19.02 -4.76
C ALA A 236 27.92 -19.38 -5.80
N PRO A 237 27.12 -18.40 -6.25
CA PRO A 237 26.14 -18.60 -7.33
C PRO A 237 26.82 -19.08 -8.62
N LYS A 238 26.11 -19.92 -9.40
CA LYS A 238 26.60 -20.35 -10.73
C LYS A 238 26.50 -19.24 -11.78
N ILE A 239 25.58 -18.30 -11.61
CA ILE A 239 25.39 -17.13 -12.46
C ILE A 239 26.33 -16.04 -11.96
N ALA A 240 27.22 -15.55 -12.82
CA ALA A 240 28.22 -14.57 -12.44
C ALA A 240 27.63 -13.14 -12.30
N HIS A 241 26.68 -12.80 -13.15
CA HIS A 241 26.09 -11.45 -13.21
C HIS A 241 24.57 -11.53 -13.34
N VAL A 242 23.86 -10.65 -12.64
CA VAL A 242 22.42 -10.45 -12.79
C VAL A 242 22.16 -8.98 -13.07
N ASN A 243 21.50 -8.70 -14.17
CA ASN A 243 21.08 -7.36 -14.57
C ASN A 243 19.56 -7.25 -14.43
N MET A 244 19.08 -6.40 -13.53
CA MET A 244 17.64 -6.17 -13.33
C MET A 244 17.25 -4.87 -14.03
N LYS A 245 16.47 -4.99 -15.09
CA LYS A 245 16.04 -3.86 -15.92
C LYS A 245 14.53 -3.68 -15.79
N GLU A 246 14.11 -2.45 -15.56
CA GLU A 246 12.69 -2.08 -15.69
C GLU A 246 12.25 -2.23 -17.15
N THR A 247 11.15 -2.93 -17.37
CA THR A 247 10.64 -3.25 -18.70
C THR A 247 9.13 -3.02 -18.72
N GLN A 248 8.65 -2.35 -19.76
CA GLN A 248 7.22 -2.14 -19.96
C GLN A 248 6.50 -3.48 -20.18
N GLU A 249 5.26 -3.61 -19.70
CA GLU A 249 4.51 -4.86 -19.79
C GLU A 249 4.45 -5.41 -21.22
N ALA A 250 4.21 -4.56 -22.20
CA ALA A 250 4.13 -4.93 -23.62
C ALA A 250 5.45 -5.51 -24.19
N ASP A 251 6.60 -5.20 -23.57
CA ASP A 251 7.91 -5.63 -24.04
C ASP A 251 8.42 -6.90 -23.34
N LYS A 252 7.76 -7.37 -22.30
CA LYS A 252 8.22 -8.49 -21.47
C LYS A 252 8.32 -9.79 -22.25
N ILE A 253 7.29 -10.16 -22.98
CA ILE A 253 7.25 -11.42 -23.76
C ILE A 253 8.12 -11.32 -25.00
N THR A 254 8.02 -10.21 -25.73
CA THR A 254 8.82 -10.01 -26.97
C THR A 254 10.31 -9.91 -26.65
N GLY A 255 10.69 -9.36 -25.49
CA GLY A 255 12.06 -9.33 -25.01
C GLY A 255 12.65 -10.73 -24.76
N VAL A 256 11.87 -11.64 -24.16
CA VAL A 256 12.27 -13.02 -23.95
C VAL A 256 12.37 -13.76 -25.31
N GLN A 257 11.38 -13.57 -26.18
CA GLN A 257 11.40 -14.17 -27.54
C GLN A 257 12.63 -13.73 -28.34
N ALA A 258 13.02 -12.47 -28.25
CA ALA A 258 14.19 -11.92 -28.93
C ALA A 258 15.53 -12.25 -28.26
N GLY A 259 15.52 -12.85 -27.07
CA GLY A 259 16.71 -13.14 -26.27
C GLY A 259 17.40 -11.90 -25.70
N THR A 260 16.71 -10.77 -25.59
CA THR A 260 17.20 -9.54 -24.94
C THR A 260 16.88 -9.51 -23.43
N ILE A 261 15.99 -10.38 -22.99
CA ILE A 261 15.62 -10.65 -21.62
C ILE A 261 15.67 -12.18 -21.41
N ASP A 262 16.32 -12.64 -20.35
CA ASP A 262 16.40 -14.06 -20.02
C ASP A 262 15.21 -14.53 -19.17
N ILE A 263 14.69 -13.67 -18.29
CA ILE A 263 13.58 -13.95 -17.37
C ILE A 263 12.73 -12.69 -17.25
N SER A 264 11.42 -12.84 -17.40
CA SER A 264 10.45 -11.76 -17.12
C SER A 264 9.23 -12.28 -16.36
N ASP A 265 8.44 -11.36 -15.81
CA ASP A 265 7.25 -11.61 -15.03
C ASP A 265 6.03 -10.88 -15.62
N PRO A 266 5.56 -11.24 -16.81
CA PRO A 266 4.38 -10.63 -17.39
C PRO A 266 3.14 -10.88 -16.51
N SER A 267 2.21 -9.92 -16.51
CA SER A 267 0.90 -10.12 -15.90
C SER A 267 0.17 -11.22 -16.65
N TYR A 268 -0.17 -12.30 -15.95
CA TYR A 268 -0.80 -13.45 -16.59
C TYR A 268 -2.26 -13.16 -16.96
N SER A 269 -2.63 -13.55 -18.18
CA SER A 269 -4.01 -13.60 -18.68
C SER A 269 -4.09 -14.68 -19.77
N LEU A 270 -5.29 -15.09 -20.18
CA LEU A 270 -5.45 -16.02 -21.31
C LEU A 270 -4.84 -15.45 -22.60
N GLU A 271 -4.95 -14.15 -22.83
CA GLU A 271 -4.33 -13.50 -23.99
C GLU A 271 -2.81 -13.65 -23.98
N VAL A 272 -2.17 -13.49 -22.81
CA VAL A 272 -0.73 -13.68 -22.62
C VAL A 272 -0.35 -15.15 -22.82
N ALA A 273 -1.15 -16.08 -22.31
CA ALA A 273 -0.95 -17.52 -22.51
C ALA A 273 -1.02 -17.90 -24.00
N ASP A 274 -2.04 -17.41 -24.71
CA ASP A 274 -2.22 -17.63 -26.16
C ASP A 274 -1.04 -17.03 -26.95
N GLN A 275 -0.58 -15.82 -26.61
CA GLN A 275 0.59 -15.22 -27.24
C GLN A 275 1.85 -16.07 -27.06
N ILE A 276 2.09 -16.60 -25.86
CA ILE A 276 3.24 -17.48 -25.58
C ILE A 276 3.09 -18.81 -26.36
N ALA A 277 1.90 -19.38 -26.38
CA ALA A 277 1.62 -20.61 -27.13
C ALA A 277 1.84 -20.42 -28.64
N ASP A 278 1.41 -19.28 -29.19
CA ASP A 278 1.66 -18.97 -30.61
C ASP A 278 3.15 -18.84 -30.93
N ILE A 279 3.95 -18.26 -30.06
CA ILE A 279 5.41 -18.14 -30.18
C ILE A 279 6.07 -19.56 -30.15
N ASN A 280 5.59 -20.44 -29.30
CA ASN A 280 6.07 -21.79 -29.12
C ASN A 280 5.48 -22.80 -30.16
N GLY A 281 4.40 -22.42 -30.84
CA GLY A 281 3.69 -23.30 -31.78
C GLY A 281 2.97 -24.45 -31.07
N ALA A 282 3.18 -25.68 -31.50
CA ALA A 282 2.49 -26.88 -30.99
C ALA A 282 2.84 -27.24 -29.52
N GLU A 283 3.88 -26.64 -28.96
CA GLU A 283 4.37 -26.97 -27.62
C GLU A 283 3.65 -26.14 -26.52
N GLY A 284 2.76 -25.22 -26.90
CA GLY A 284 1.98 -24.39 -25.93
C GLY A 284 2.83 -23.43 -25.12
N GLU A 285 2.44 -23.17 -23.88
CA GLU A 285 3.11 -22.19 -22.99
C GLU A 285 4.47 -22.66 -22.46
N ASP A 286 4.79 -23.96 -22.51
CA ASP A 286 6.08 -24.52 -22.05
C ASP A 286 6.82 -25.12 -23.23
N GLY A 287 7.37 -24.29 -24.10
CA GLY A 287 7.97 -24.68 -25.35
C GLY A 287 9.44 -24.30 -25.51
N PRO A 288 9.98 -24.49 -26.71
CA PRO A 288 11.42 -24.34 -26.98
C PRO A 288 11.90 -22.90 -27.05
N VAL A 289 10.99 -21.91 -27.21
CA VAL A 289 11.33 -20.49 -27.28
C VAL A 289 11.12 -19.84 -25.92
N ILE A 290 9.95 -20.08 -25.32
CA ILE A 290 9.59 -19.57 -24.01
C ILE A 290 9.17 -20.73 -23.12
N THR A 291 9.75 -20.81 -21.94
CA THR A 291 9.35 -21.75 -20.88
C THR A 291 8.61 -20.98 -19.78
N THR A 292 7.34 -21.29 -19.55
CA THR A 292 6.51 -20.66 -18.52
C THR A 292 6.55 -21.47 -17.23
N ARG A 293 6.64 -20.78 -16.11
CA ARG A 293 6.56 -21.36 -14.77
C ARG A 293 5.56 -20.57 -13.92
N LEU A 294 4.38 -21.12 -13.75
CA LEU A 294 3.38 -20.59 -12.87
C LEU A 294 3.78 -20.80 -11.41
N LYS A 295 3.48 -19.82 -10.58
CA LYS A 295 3.68 -19.86 -9.13
C LYS A 295 2.37 -19.47 -8.44
N ASP A 296 2.03 -20.20 -7.39
CA ASP A 296 0.90 -19.85 -6.54
C ASP A 296 1.02 -18.42 -6.02
N TYR A 297 0.02 -17.63 -6.32
CA TYR A 297 -0.10 -16.29 -5.76
C TYR A 297 -0.76 -16.37 -4.40
N ARG A 298 -0.10 -15.82 -3.38
CA ARG A 298 -0.57 -15.86 -1.98
C ARG A 298 -1.58 -14.76 -1.65
N GLY A 299 -1.83 -13.87 -2.60
CA GLY A 299 -2.82 -12.81 -2.48
C GLY A 299 -4.17 -13.22 -3.05
N TYR A 300 -5.08 -12.26 -3.05
CA TYR A 300 -6.37 -12.35 -3.73
C TYR A 300 -6.77 -10.97 -4.24
N GLY A 301 -7.50 -10.94 -5.36
CA GLY A 301 -8.18 -9.75 -5.83
C GLY A 301 -9.56 -9.62 -5.18
N TYR A 302 -10.11 -8.41 -5.12
CA TYR A 302 -11.43 -8.19 -4.57
C TYR A 302 -12.15 -7.04 -5.26
N ILE A 303 -13.47 -7.09 -5.23
CA ILE A 303 -14.34 -5.98 -5.59
C ILE A 303 -14.93 -5.43 -4.29
N ALA A 304 -14.74 -4.14 -4.04
CA ALA A 304 -15.25 -3.48 -2.85
C ALA A 304 -16.24 -2.37 -3.22
N LEU A 305 -17.26 -2.19 -2.39
CA LEU A 305 -18.15 -1.05 -2.45
C LEU A 305 -17.78 -0.04 -1.36
N SER A 306 -17.63 1.22 -1.75
CA SER A 306 -17.44 2.30 -0.78
C SER A 306 -18.71 2.51 0.03
N ALA A 307 -18.70 2.14 1.30
CA ALA A 307 -19.83 2.34 2.19
C ALA A 307 -20.20 3.83 2.35
N LYS A 308 -19.23 4.73 2.24
CA LYS A 308 -19.45 6.19 2.25
C LYS A 308 -20.30 6.63 1.06
N ASN A 309 -20.10 6.02 -0.11
CA ASN A 309 -20.77 6.45 -1.35
C ASN A 309 -22.01 5.60 -1.70
N VAL A 310 -22.02 4.32 -1.28
CA VAL A 310 -23.13 3.38 -1.50
C VAL A 310 -23.91 3.20 -0.19
N ASN A 311 -24.82 4.13 0.06
CA ASN A 311 -25.63 4.19 1.27
C ASN A 311 -27.03 4.75 0.98
N VAL A 312 -27.93 4.63 1.93
CA VAL A 312 -29.29 5.19 1.93
C VAL A 312 -29.37 6.26 3.01
N GLY A 313 -29.82 7.46 2.64
CA GLY A 313 -30.05 8.55 3.58
C GLY A 313 -28.80 9.07 4.29
N GLY A 314 -27.60 8.86 3.73
CA GLY A 314 -26.34 9.33 4.30
C GLY A 314 -25.85 8.55 5.53
N ASP A 315 -26.50 7.45 5.92
CA ASP A 315 -26.08 6.56 7.02
C ASP A 315 -25.54 5.22 6.50
N PRO A 316 -24.21 5.07 6.35
CA PRO A 316 -23.60 3.82 5.87
C PRO A 316 -23.83 2.61 6.78
N ALA A 317 -24.15 2.83 8.06
CA ALA A 317 -24.33 1.77 9.05
C ALA A 317 -25.76 1.25 9.14
N SER A 318 -26.74 1.95 8.56
CA SER A 318 -28.15 1.55 8.56
C SER A 318 -28.36 0.21 7.86
N GLU A 319 -29.40 -0.53 8.26
CA GLU A 319 -29.78 -1.80 7.58
C GLU A 319 -30.13 -1.56 6.12
N ALA A 320 -30.85 -0.49 5.80
CA ALA A 320 -31.18 -0.10 4.43
C ALA A 320 -29.90 0.07 3.56
N SER A 321 -28.86 0.72 4.10
CA SER A 321 -27.58 0.88 3.42
C SER A 321 -26.83 -0.44 3.25
N LYS A 322 -26.89 -1.33 4.22
CA LYS A 322 -26.32 -2.68 4.13
C LYS A 322 -27.05 -3.50 3.08
N ASP A 323 -28.38 -3.44 3.04
CA ASP A 323 -29.19 -4.18 2.08
C ASP A 323 -29.00 -3.65 0.66
N LEU A 324 -28.83 -2.34 0.46
CA LEU A 324 -28.42 -1.77 -0.83
C LEU A 324 -27.10 -2.38 -1.33
N ARG A 325 -26.09 -2.44 -0.47
CA ARG A 325 -24.80 -3.05 -0.84
C ARG A 325 -24.90 -4.55 -1.09
N LYS A 326 -25.73 -5.28 -0.30
CA LYS A 326 -25.99 -6.70 -0.54
C LYS A 326 -26.69 -6.91 -1.88
N ALA A 327 -27.69 -6.09 -2.22
CA ALA A 327 -28.37 -6.17 -3.51
C ALA A 327 -27.37 -6.15 -4.67
N ILE A 328 -26.46 -5.16 -4.68
CA ILE A 328 -25.44 -5.02 -5.71
C ILE A 328 -24.47 -6.21 -5.71
N MET A 329 -23.97 -6.59 -4.53
CA MET A 329 -22.96 -7.64 -4.42
C MET A 329 -23.51 -9.04 -4.68
N THR A 330 -24.80 -9.29 -4.47
CA THR A 330 -25.46 -10.56 -4.82
C THR A 330 -25.42 -10.78 -6.32
N VAL A 331 -25.71 -9.76 -7.13
CA VAL A 331 -25.63 -9.87 -8.60
C VAL A 331 -24.17 -9.99 -9.06
N VAL A 332 -23.27 -9.15 -8.54
CA VAL A 332 -21.83 -9.22 -8.86
C VAL A 332 -21.27 -10.60 -8.53
N SER A 333 -21.66 -11.16 -7.38
CA SER A 333 -21.20 -12.48 -6.93
C SER A 333 -21.60 -13.62 -7.87
N ALA A 334 -22.76 -13.53 -8.52
CA ALA A 334 -23.22 -14.54 -9.48
C ALA A 334 -22.38 -14.59 -10.77
N TYR A 335 -21.68 -13.50 -11.11
CA TYR A 335 -20.82 -13.39 -12.29
C TYR A 335 -19.34 -13.61 -12.03
N ARG A 336 -18.92 -13.80 -10.78
CA ARG A 336 -17.49 -13.87 -10.43
C ARG A 336 -16.76 -14.99 -11.17
N ASP A 337 -17.36 -16.18 -11.26
CA ASP A 337 -16.74 -17.32 -11.93
C ASP A 337 -16.51 -17.00 -13.42
N GLU A 338 -17.54 -16.53 -14.13
CA GLU A 338 -17.42 -16.19 -15.55
C GLU A 338 -16.40 -15.07 -15.81
N GLY A 339 -16.35 -14.05 -14.93
CA GLY A 339 -15.38 -12.96 -15.02
C GLY A 339 -13.95 -13.45 -14.81
N ILE A 340 -13.72 -14.35 -13.86
CA ILE A 340 -12.40 -14.91 -13.57
C ILE A 340 -11.99 -15.88 -14.68
N ASP A 341 -12.86 -16.81 -15.10
CA ASP A 341 -12.56 -17.80 -16.13
C ASP A 341 -12.28 -17.15 -17.49
N SER A 342 -12.99 -16.08 -17.84
CA SER A 342 -12.76 -15.34 -19.09
C SER A 342 -11.38 -14.66 -19.16
N TYR A 343 -10.80 -14.31 -18.01
CA TYR A 343 -9.52 -13.57 -17.95
C TYR A 343 -8.33 -14.50 -17.60
N TYR A 344 -8.50 -15.39 -16.63
CA TYR A 344 -7.43 -16.23 -16.09
C TYR A 344 -7.54 -17.71 -16.46
N GLY A 345 -8.69 -18.16 -17.00
CA GLY A 345 -8.95 -19.60 -17.19
C GLY A 345 -8.82 -20.37 -15.87
N ASP A 346 -8.27 -21.56 -15.95
CA ASP A 346 -8.10 -22.47 -14.81
C ASP A 346 -7.00 -22.04 -13.82
N THR A 347 -6.28 -20.93 -14.07
CA THR A 347 -5.17 -20.48 -13.22
C THR A 347 -5.61 -19.67 -12.01
N ALA A 348 -6.86 -19.26 -11.95
CA ALA A 348 -7.46 -18.58 -10.80
C ALA A 348 -8.80 -19.21 -10.44
N SER A 349 -9.26 -18.96 -9.22
CA SER A 349 -10.56 -19.43 -8.76
C SER A 349 -11.21 -18.42 -7.81
N VAL A 350 -12.53 -18.40 -7.77
CA VAL A 350 -13.30 -17.57 -6.85
C VAL A 350 -13.14 -18.09 -5.43
N ILE A 351 -12.85 -17.20 -4.49
CA ILE A 351 -12.86 -17.48 -3.06
C ILE A 351 -14.04 -16.77 -2.39
N ASN A 352 -14.54 -17.32 -1.28
CA ASN A 352 -15.70 -16.78 -0.56
C ASN A 352 -15.33 -16.15 0.79
N TYR A 353 -14.04 -16.12 1.13
CA TYR A 353 -13.50 -15.52 2.35
C TYR A 353 -12.27 -14.70 2.00
N PRO A 354 -11.94 -13.62 2.73
CA PRO A 354 -10.83 -12.73 2.42
C PRO A 354 -9.47 -13.33 2.84
N ILE A 355 -9.20 -14.54 2.39
CA ILE A 355 -7.94 -15.26 2.58
C ILE A 355 -7.67 -16.12 1.34
N SER A 356 -6.44 -16.10 0.83
CA SER A 356 -6.07 -16.92 -0.33
C SER A 356 -6.31 -18.41 -0.07
N ASN A 357 -6.88 -19.12 -1.04
CA ASN A 357 -7.09 -20.56 -0.99
C ASN A 357 -5.78 -21.38 -0.94
N THR A 358 -4.64 -20.76 -1.19
CA THR A 358 -3.31 -21.36 -0.97
C THR A 358 -2.90 -21.40 0.50
N SER A 359 -3.62 -20.71 1.38
CA SER A 359 -3.39 -20.72 2.82
C SER A 359 -3.98 -21.98 3.46
N TRP A 360 -3.23 -22.61 4.34
CA TRP A 360 -3.72 -23.75 5.17
C TRP A 360 -4.91 -23.37 6.06
N ALA A 361 -5.09 -22.08 6.37
CA ALA A 361 -6.16 -21.54 7.20
C ALA A 361 -7.39 -21.11 6.38
N ALA A 362 -7.35 -21.25 5.05
CA ALA A 362 -8.49 -20.88 4.21
C ALA A 362 -9.65 -21.86 4.42
N PRO A 363 -10.89 -21.38 4.63
CA PRO A 363 -12.05 -22.23 4.70
C PRO A 363 -12.23 -23.06 3.42
N SER A 364 -12.55 -24.33 3.59
CA SER A 364 -12.81 -25.29 2.50
C SER A 364 -14.31 -25.50 2.32
N VAL A 365 -14.71 -25.80 1.11
CA VAL A 365 -16.11 -26.20 0.80
C VAL A 365 -16.60 -27.43 1.58
N THR A 366 -15.66 -28.20 2.14
CA THR A 366 -15.96 -29.38 2.96
C THR A 366 -16.04 -29.08 4.45
N ASP A 367 -15.76 -27.86 4.88
CA ASP A 367 -15.81 -27.48 6.29
C ASP A 367 -17.25 -27.30 6.77
N ASP A 368 -17.53 -27.73 7.98
CA ASP A 368 -18.82 -27.51 8.60
C ASP A 368 -19.12 -26.01 8.71
N GLY A 369 -20.28 -25.61 8.19
CA GLY A 369 -20.70 -24.20 8.20
C GLY A 369 -20.09 -23.34 7.10
N TYR A 370 -19.37 -23.92 6.13
CA TYR A 370 -18.93 -23.18 4.93
C TYR A 370 -20.10 -22.53 4.24
N LYS A 371 -19.97 -21.26 3.85
CA LYS A 371 -20.98 -20.50 3.12
C LYS A 371 -20.36 -19.84 1.91
N VAL A 372 -21.07 -19.91 0.79
CA VAL A 372 -20.80 -19.10 -0.38
C VAL A 372 -21.17 -17.64 -0.05
N ALA A 373 -20.32 -16.70 -0.42
CA ALA A 373 -20.59 -15.30 -0.17
C ALA A 373 -21.78 -14.82 -1.03
N TYR A 374 -22.67 -14.02 -0.42
CA TYR A 374 -23.85 -13.45 -1.07
C TYR A 374 -24.80 -14.49 -1.68
N SER A 375 -24.96 -15.63 -1.02
CA SER A 375 -25.80 -16.76 -1.47
C SER A 375 -27.15 -16.84 -0.77
N THR A 376 -27.59 -15.80 -0.08
CA THR A 376 -28.88 -15.77 0.63
C THR A 376 -29.77 -14.65 0.13
N ASP A 377 -31.10 -14.82 0.28
CA ASP A 377 -32.08 -13.76 0.14
C ASP A 377 -32.14 -12.85 1.39
N VAL A 378 -33.05 -11.88 1.38
CA VAL A 378 -33.26 -10.93 2.48
C VAL A 378 -33.74 -11.60 3.77
N ASP A 379 -34.41 -12.74 3.67
CA ASP A 379 -34.89 -13.54 4.81
C ASP A 379 -33.82 -14.53 5.34
N GLY A 380 -32.67 -14.61 4.66
CA GLY A 380 -31.55 -15.49 5.02
C GLY A 380 -31.67 -16.90 4.46
N ASN A 381 -32.57 -17.16 3.53
CA ASN A 381 -32.65 -18.45 2.86
C ASN A 381 -31.63 -18.58 1.75
N ASP A 382 -31.05 -19.77 1.58
CA ASP A 382 -30.12 -20.05 0.49
C ASP A 382 -30.81 -19.93 -0.87
N ILE A 383 -30.18 -19.18 -1.80
CA ILE A 383 -30.72 -18.93 -3.16
C ILE A 383 -30.15 -19.87 -4.22
N TYR A 384 -29.12 -20.63 -3.89
CA TYR A 384 -28.45 -21.56 -4.80
C TYR A 384 -28.63 -23.01 -4.36
N THR A 385 -28.85 -23.89 -5.34
CA THR A 385 -28.81 -25.34 -5.18
C THR A 385 -27.66 -25.91 -6.03
N SER A 386 -27.21 -27.13 -5.70
CA SER A 386 -26.07 -27.76 -6.36
C SER A 386 -26.28 -28.13 -7.84
N ASP A 387 -27.52 -28.15 -8.30
CA ASP A 387 -27.94 -28.54 -9.64
C ASP A 387 -28.29 -27.35 -10.56
N MET A 388 -28.18 -26.10 -10.05
CA MET A 388 -28.42 -24.90 -10.83
C MET A 388 -27.32 -24.67 -11.88
N SER A 389 -27.77 -24.34 -13.10
CA SER A 389 -26.90 -23.78 -14.14
C SER A 389 -26.42 -22.37 -13.77
N SER A 390 -25.41 -21.85 -14.46
CA SER A 390 -24.95 -20.45 -14.28
C SER A 390 -26.07 -19.45 -14.52
N GLU A 391 -26.90 -19.69 -15.55
CA GLU A 391 -28.07 -18.84 -15.85
C GLU A 391 -29.10 -18.89 -14.74
N ASP A 392 -29.41 -20.07 -14.20
CA ASP A 392 -30.39 -20.19 -13.10
C ASP A 392 -29.89 -19.52 -11.83
N LYS A 393 -28.58 -19.63 -11.52
CA LYS A 393 -27.93 -18.91 -10.41
C LYS A 393 -28.03 -17.40 -10.59
N TYR A 394 -27.80 -16.93 -11.81
CA TYR A 394 -27.92 -15.51 -12.10
C TYR A 394 -29.34 -15.01 -11.93
N GLN A 395 -30.34 -15.74 -12.42
CA GLN A 395 -31.75 -15.39 -12.25
C GLN A 395 -32.18 -15.41 -10.77
N ALA A 396 -31.68 -16.37 -9.98
CA ALA A 396 -31.88 -16.42 -8.52
C ALA A 396 -31.25 -15.22 -7.82
N ALA A 397 -30.03 -14.83 -8.22
CA ALA A 397 -29.36 -13.66 -7.70
C ALA A 397 -30.11 -12.36 -8.01
N LEU A 398 -30.66 -12.20 -9.24
CA LEU A 398 -31.48 -11.06 -9.60
C LEU A 398 -32.72 -10.95 -8.73
N GLN A 399 -33.42 -12.06 -8.49
CA GLN A 399 -34.62 -12.07 -7.64
C GLN A 399 -34.28 -11.72 -6.19
N ALA A 400 -33.20 -12.29 -5.64
CA ALA A 400 -32.73 -11.96 -4.29
C ALA A 400 -32.34 -10.49 -4.18
N ALA A 401 -31.62 -9.95 -5.20
CA ALA A 401 -31.22 -8.54 -5.23
C ALA A 401 -32.43 -7.60 -5.22
N LEU A 402 -33.53 -7.93 -5.95
CA LEU A 402 -34.76 -7.14 -5.91
C LEU A 402 -35.35 -7.08 -4.50
N GLY A 403 -35.34 -8.20 -3.76
CA GLY A 403 -35.81 -8.25 -2.36
C GLY A 403 -34.92 -7.36 -1.45
N TYR A 404 -33.60 -7.37 -1.65
CA TYR A 404 -32.69 -6.47 -0.92
C TYR A 404 -32.87 -4.99 -1.30
N PHE A 405 -33.19 -4.67 -2.57
CA PHE A 405 -33.54 -3.30 -2.97
C PHE A 405 -34.83 -2.84 -2.29
N GLU A 406 -35.86 -3.68 -2.22
CA GLU A 406 -37.11 -3.37 -1.50
C GLU A 406 -36.81 -3.12 0.01
N ALA A 407 -36.03 -3.98 0.65
CA ALA A 407 -35.62 -3.80 2.04
C ALA A 407 -34.79 -2.53 2.26
N ALA A 408 -34.02 -2.10 1.27
CA ALA A 408 -33.31 -0.84 1.27
C ALA A 408 -34.19 0.39 1.01
N GLY A 409 -35.51 0.19 0.79
CA GLY A 409 -36.47 1.27 0.58
C GLY A 409 -36.65 1.70 -0.88
N TYR A 410 -36.09 0.97 -1.84
CA TYR A 410 -36.32 1.20 -3.26
C TYR A 410 -37.67 0.67 -3.71
N THR A 411 -38.28 1.31 -4.69
CA THR A 411 -39.49 0.80 -5.31
C THR A 411 -39.13 -0.20 -6.40
N VAL A 412 -39.75 -1.39 -6.33
CA VAL A 412 -39.58 -2.44 -7.34
C VAL A 412 -40.95 -2.73 -7.99
N GLU A 413 -41.00 -2.61 -9.30
CA GLU A 413 -42.22 -2.88 -10.08
C GLU A 413 -41.88 -3.73 -11.32
N ASN A 414 -42.62 -4.78 -11.54
CA ASN A 414 -42.45 -5.69 -12.70
C ASN A 414 -41.04 -6.26 -12.83
N GLY A 415 -40.34 -6.53 -11.69
CA GLY A 415 -38.99 -7.07 -11.67
C GLY A 415 -37.90 -6.04 -11.99
N GLN A 416 -38.18 -4.76 -11.83
CA GLN A 416 -37.25 -3.66 -12.04
C GLN A 416 -37.30 -2.66 -10.90
N VAL A 417 -36.12 -2.11 -10.55
CA VAL A 417 -36.03 -0.98 -9.63
C VAL A 417 -36.47 0.28 -10.36
N THR A 418 -37.55 0.92 -9.91
CA THR A 418 -38.18 2.06 -10.59
C THR A 418 -37.93 3.40 -9.88
N ALA A 419 -37.69 3.39 -8.56
CA ALA A 419 -37.40 4.59 -7.80
C ALA A 419 -36.47 4.31 -6.62
N ALA A 420 -35.62 5.28 -6.31
CA ALA A 420 -34.83 5.31 -5.09
C ALA A 420 -35.68 5.78 -3.91
N PRO A 421 -35.32 5.42 -2.65
CA PRO A 421 -35.98 5.98 -1.46
C PRO A 421 -35.85 7.51 -1.46
N ALA A 422 -36.87 8.20 -0.92
CA ALA A 422 -36.79 9.63 -0.71
C ALA A 422 -35.62 9.92 0.27
N GLY A 423 -34.67 10.75 -0.16
CA GLY A 423 -33.48 11.13 0.60
C GLY A 423 -33.79 12.08 1.75
#